data_9b7911b3f1aca8fa293eb0d1598f3396
#
_entry.id   9b7911b3f1aca8fa293eb0d1598f3396
#
_cell.length_a   1.000
_cell.length_b   1.000
_cell.length_c   1.000
_cell.angle_alpha   90.00
_cell.angle_beta   90.00
_cell.angle_gamma   90.00
#
_symmetry.space_group_name_H-M   'P 1'
#
loop_
_entity.id
_entity.type
_entity.pdbx_description
1 polymer ?
#
loop_
_entity_poly.entity_id
_entity_poly.type
_entity_poly.pdbx_seq_one_letter_code
_entity_poly.pdbx_strand_id
1 'polypeptide(L)'
;GLVGSEMCIRDRLQVDGVDSLALAGRSKIAVVLDAAHVPEARASAAAAFVAAAGLALDGRPVVRVAVPRVALIDLLELFHPPPPRRTGIEPGAWVAPTANVDPTVWIAAGARVEAEATVAAGVDIHAHAVIGNGVTIGPDSVLHPHVVLYPGTRIGARVEIHAGTVVGRPGFGYHRDESGRQRRIPQVGWVEIEDDVEIGTHCAIDRATFGATRIRRGTKIDNLVQIGHNSDLGEDCCIVAQVGISGSVAIGARSLLSGQVGVADHAVLDPDTRVGAQSGVVGHLTGGEWIGYPALPAPRARRVYGLLARLPELFRELRQLRARLAALTDDRDDRDAPKAR
;
A
#
# COMPACT_ATOMS: atom_id res chain seq x y z
N GLY A 1 24.09 10.82 -5.99
CA GLY A 1 24.99 11.97 -5.94
C GLY A 1 24.27 13.20 -6.43
N LEU A 2 24.33 14.30 -5.65
CA LEU A 2 23.82 15.63 -6.03
C LEU A 2 24.65 16.20 -7.19
N VAL A 3 24.46 15.71 -8.40
CA VAL A 3 25.11 16.21 -9.61
C VAL A 3 24.09 17.10 -10.35
N GLY A 4 24.35 18.41 -10.36
CA GLY A 4 23.59 19.39 -11.16
C GLY A 4 22.87 20.48 -10.38
N SER A 5 23.24 20.76 -9.13
CA SER A 5 22.72 21.91 -8.38
C SER A 5 23.60 23.15 -8.58
N GLU A 6 23.04 24.26 -9.06
CA GLU A 6 23.65 25.56 -8.90
C GLU A 6 23.66 25.89 -7.40
N MET A 7 24.84 25.80 -6.81
CA MET A 7 25.09 26.04 -5.38
C MET A 7 25.48 27.49 -5.18
N CYS A 8 24.56 28.33 -4.73
CA CYS A 8 24.93 29.62 -4.13
C CYS A 8 25.53 29.36 -2.74
N ILE A 9 26.82 29.10 -2.67
CA ILE A 9 27.54 28.79 -1.43
C ILE A 9 27.97 30.08 -0.76
N ARG A 10 27.48 30.28 0.48
CA ARG A 10 28.29 30.92 1.52
C ARG A 10 29.14 29.82 2.16
N ASP A 11 30.41 29.78 1.91
CA ASP A 11 31.37 28.69 2.16
C ASP A 11 31.49 28.14 3.58
N ARG A 12 30.59 28.46 4.52
CA ARG A 12 30.71 28.08 5.94
C ARG A 12 29.39 27.80 6.65
N LEU A 13 28.30 27.56 5.92
CA LEU A 13 27.06 27.18 6.60
C LEU A 13 27.14 25.70 7.00
N GLN A 14 27.23 25.44 8.30
CA GLN A 14 27.11 24.10 8.85
C GLN A 14 25.68 23.86 9.29
N VAL A 15 25.13 22.72 8.90
CA VAL A 15 23.83 22.23 9.36
C VAL A 15 24.01 20.84 10.00
N ASP A 16 23.35 20.61 11.10
CA ASP A 16 23.44 19.38 11.90
C ASP A 16 22.20 18.50 11.78
N GLY A 17 21.31 18.80 10.85
CA GLY A 17 20.12 17.99 10.60
C GLY A 17 19.10 18.63 9.69
N VAL A 18 18.03 17.88 9.42
CA VAL A 18 16.87 18.30 8.67
C VAL A 18 15.65 18.34 9.59
N ASP A 19 14.75 19.31 9.38
CA ASP A 19 13.51 19.41 10.14
C ASP A 19 12.39 20.05 9.29
N SER A 20 11.16 20.00 9.79
CA SER A 20 10.02 20.67 9.16
C SER A 20 10.20 22.18 9.13
N LEU A 21 9.50 22.87 8.22
CA LEU A 21 9.57 24.34 8.14
C LEU A 21 9.19 25.01 9.45
N ALA A 22 8.24 24.45 10.18
CA ALA A 22 7.75 25.00 11.45
C ALA A 22 8.73 24.81 12.62
N LEU A 23 9.47 23.71 12.64
CA LEU A 23 10.32 23.31 13.77
C LEU A 23 11.82 23.56 13.55
N ALA A 24 12.23 23.78 12.31
CA ALA A 24 13.62 23.94 11.96
C ALA A 24 14.24 25.18 12.65
N GLY A 25 15.28 24.93 13.46
CA GLY A 25 16.09 25.95 14.08
C GLY A 25 17.25 26.42 13.18
N ARG A 26 18.09 27.36 13.70
CA ARG A 26 19.18 27.98 12.96
C ARG A 26 20.36 27.08 12.58
N SER A 27 20.35 25.83 13.03
CA SER A 27 21.32 24.79 12.61
C SER A 27 20.72 23.72 11.70
N LYS A 28 19.41 23.83 11.34
CA LYS A 28 18.71 22.84 10.53
C LYS A 28 18.48 23.33 9.11
N ILE A 29 18.45 22.39 8.16
CA ILE A 29 17.96 22.59 6.81
C ILE A 29 16.48 22.16 6.73
N ALA A 30 15.67 22.86 5.95
CA ALA A 30 14.27 22.49 5.73
C ALA A 30 13.97 22.39 4.23
N VAL A 31 13.02 21.53 3.87
CA VAL A 31 12.64 21.30 2.48
C VAL A 31 11.32 22.01 2.17
N VAL A 32 11.33 22.84 1.12
CA VAL A 32 10.15 23.51 0.58
C VAL A 32 9.64 22.69 -0.60
N LEU A 33 8.57 21.93 -0.37
CA LEU A 33 8.07 20.95 -1.34
C LEU A 33 7.46 21.61 -2.59
N ASP A 34 6.74 22.72 -2.42
CA ASP A 34 6.06 23.44 -3.50
C ASP A 34 5.81 24.92 -3.14
N ALA A 35 5.15 25.65 -4.03
CA ALA A 35 4.86 27.08 -3.85
C ALA A 35 3.90 27.39 -2.67
N ALA A 36 3.04 26.45 -2.29
CA ALA A 36 2.11 26.64 -1.16
C ALA A 36 2.86 26.74 0.18
N HIS A 37 4.04 26.12 0.30
CA HIS A 37 4.88 26.15 1.50
C HIS A 37 5.82 27.39 1.59
N VAL A 38 5.87 28.25 0.58
CA VAL A 38 6.74 29.46 0.60
C VAL A 38 6.44 30.42 1.76
N PRO A 39 5.17 30.70 2.12
CA PRO A 39 4.87 31.55 3.27
C PRO A 39 5.43 30.99 4.59
N GLU A 40 5.28 29.67 4.80
CA GLU A 40 5.82 28.97 5.97
C GLU A 40 7.35 29.00 5.99
N ALA A 41 8.01 28.79 4.83
CA ALA A 41 9.45 28.88 4.70
C ALA A 41 9.98 30.27 5.05
N ARG A 42 9.27 31.34 4.70
CA ARG A 42 9.64 32.73 5.07
C ARG A 42 9.58 32.95 6.58
N ALA A 43 8.63 32.33 7.26
CA ALA A 43 8.48 32.44 8.72
C ALA A 43 9.43 31.49 9.49
N SER A 44 9.96 30.46 8.83
CA SER A 44 10.82 29.44 9.44
C SER A 44 12.15 30.03 9.95
N ALA A 45 12.72 29.47 11.01
CA ALA A 45 14.05 29.77 11.51
C ALA A 45 15.16 28.92 10.88
N ALA A 46 14.89 28.09 9.90
CA ALA A 46 15.85 27.20 9.25
C ALA A 46 17.08 27.96 8.74
N ALA A 47 18.27 27.38 8.86
CA ALA A 47 19.52 27.97 8.38
C ALA A 47 19.58 28.02 6.84
N ALA A 48 19.03 27.04 6.18
CA ALA A 48 18.99 26.88 4.72
C ALA A 48 17.74 26.13 4.27
N PHE A 49 17.46 26.22 2.98
CA PHE A 49 16.36 25.50 2.37
C PHE A 49 16.83 24.58 1.24
N VAL A 50 16.07 23.51 0.98
CA VAL A 50 16.10 22.78 -0.27
C VAL A 50 14.78 23.02 -1.00
N ALA A 51 14.83 23.42 -2.26
CA ALA A 51 13.62 23.77 -3.01
C ALA A 51 13.79 23.54 -4.52
N ALA A 52 12.67 23.43 -5.24
CA ALA A 52 12.69 23.43 -6.69
C ALA A 52 13.22 24.76 -7.26
N ALA A 53 13.73 24.71 -8.51
CA ALA A 53 14.07 25.89 -9.26
C ALA A 53 12.85 26.82 -9.42
N GLY A 54 13.05 28.15 -9.32
CA GLY A 54 12.01 29.15 -9.51
C GLY A 54 11.17 29.51 -8.28
N LEU A 55 11.29 28.83 -7.14
CA LEU A 55 10.66 29.27 -5.90
C LEU A 55 11.45 30.43 -5.28
N ALA A 56 10.82 31.62 -5.13
CA ALA A 56 11.42 32.79 -4.50
C ALA A 56 11.48 32.60 -2.98
N LEU A 57 12.70 32.37 -2.47
CA LEU A 57 13.02 32.23 -1.04
C LEU A 57 14.08 33.27 -0.72
N ASP A 58 13.64 34.47 -0.32
CA ASP A 58 14.50 35.65 -0.19
C ASP A 58 15.48 35.55 0.98
N GLY A 59 16.74 35.89 0.74
CA GLY A 59 17.75 36.23 1.75
C GLY A 59 18.41 35.06 2.48
N ARG A 60 18.06 33.82 2.26
CA ARG A 60 18.69 32.64 2.88
C ARG A 60 19.31 31.68 1.86
N PRO A 61 20.33 30.91 2.26
CA PRO A 61 20.89 29.85 1.40
C PRO A 61 19.85 28.85 0.93
N VAL A 62 19.83 28.54 -0.37
CA VAL A 62 18.90 27.57 -0.97
C VAL A 62 19.66 26.63 -1.87
N VAL A 63 19.55 25.33 -1.59
CA VAL A 63 19.98 24.26 -2.51
C VAL A 63 18.85 24.00 -3.49
N ARG A 64 19.13 24.16 -4.79
CA ARG A 64 18.14 23.95 -5.84
C ARG A 64 18.20 22.51 -6.35
N VAL A 65 17.04 21.87 -6.40
CA VAL A 65 16.90 20.46 -6.79
C VAL A 65 15.74 20.29 -7.79
N ALA A 66 15.80 19.24 -8.60
CA ALA A 66 14.72 18.94 -9.53
C ALA A 66 13.43 18.49 -8.82
N VAL A 67 13.57 17.62 -7.81
CA VAL A 67 12.43 17.03 -7.08
C VAL A 67 12.70 17.16 -5.57
N PRO A 68 12.12 18.18 -4.89
CA PRO A 68 12.36 18.41 -3.46
C PRO A 68 12.00 17.23 -2.56
N ARG A 69 10.99 16.45 -2.93
CA ARG A 69 10.58 15.27 -2.15
C ARG A 69 11.64 14.17 -2.15
N VAL A 70 12.36 13.96 -3.26
CA VAL A 70 13.47 13.01 -3.32
C VAL A 70 14.63 13.51 -2.46
N ALA A 71 14.95 14.80 -2.56
CA ALA A 71 15.99 15.40 -1.73
C ALA A 71 15.67 15.34 -0.22
N LEU A 72 14.38 15.39 0.16
CA LEU A 72 13.97 15.16 1.55
C LEU A 72 14.32 13.75 2.01
N ILE A 73 14.10 12.73 1.18
CA ILE A 73 14.47 11.32 1.48
C ILE A 73 15.99 11.26 1.69
N ASP A 74 16.77 11.74 0.72
CA ASP A 74 18.24 11.74 0.79
C ASP A 74 18.77 12.43 2.06
N LEU A 75 18.16 13.55 2.45
CA LEU A 75 18.55 14.30 3.67
C LEU A 75 18.17 13.52 4.95
N LEU A 76 17.00 12.89 4.98
CA LEU A 76 16.59 12.08 6.13
C LEU A 76 17.52 10.88 6.31
N GLU A 77 17.88 10.20 5.24
CA GLU A 77 18.84 9.08 5.27
C GLU A 77 20.24 9.55 5.71
N LEU A 78 20.68 10.72 5.24
CA LEU A 78 21.98 11.27 5.61
C LEU A 78 22.07 11.61 7.10
N PHE A 79 21.04 12.25 7.66
CA PHE A 79 21.05 12.71 9.05
C PHE A 79 20.52 11.69 10.04
N HIS A 80 19.82 10.66 9.57
CA HIS A 80 19.28 9.55 10.36
C HIS A 80 19.69 8.20 9.75
N PRO A 81 21.00 7.91 9.68
CA PRO A 81 21.45 6.63 9.14
C PRO A 81 20.87 5.48 9.98
N PRO A 82 20.57 4.34 9.37
CA PRO A 82 20.13 3.17 10.10
C PRO A 82 21.17 2.78 11.18
N PRO A 83 20.74 2.21 12.31
CA PRO A 83 21.67 1.76 13.34
C PRO A 83 22.62 0.70 12.77
N PRO A 84 23.82 0.55 13.36
CA PRO A 84 24.76 -0.49 12.95
C PRO A 84 24.09 -1.87 13.03
N ARG A 85 24.32 -2.70 12.03
CA ARG A 85 23.80 -4.07 12.00
C ARG A 85 24.32 -4.86 13.18
N ARG A 86 23.46 -5.64 13.78
CA ARG A 86 23.80 -6.63 14.80
C ARG A 86 24.13 -7.95 14.13
N THR A 87 24.83 -8.83 14.82
CA THR A 87 25.11 -10.20 14.37
C THR A 87 25.04 -11.15 15.55
N GLY A 88 24.77 -12.42 15.28
CA GLY A 88 24.75 -13.48 16.27
C GLY A 88 23.37 -13.82 16.82
N ILE A 89 23.33 -14.84 17.66
CA ILE A 89 22.11 -15.39 18.23
C ILE A 89 22.06 -15.00 19.70
N GLU A 90 21.03 -14.24 20.08
CA GLU A 90 20.85 -13.81 21.47
C GLU A 90 20.43 -14.97 22.39
N PRO A 91 20.78 -14.94 23.68
CA PRO A 91 20.28 -15.90 24.65
C PRO A 91 18.76 -15.93 24.71
N GLY A 92 18.18 -17.15 24.66
CA GLY A 92 16.73 -17.36 24.59
C GLY A 92 16.13 -17.43 23.20
N ALA A 93 16.91 -17.19 22.13
CA ALA A 93 16.52 -17.59 20.80
C ALA A 93 16.73 -19.10 20.60
N TRP A 94 15.94 -19.72 19.73
CA TRP A 94 16.07 -21.12 19.39
C TRP A 94 16.23 -21.32 17.88
N VAL A 95 17.24 -22.07 17.49
CA VAL A 95 17.53 -22.40 16.10
C VAL A 95 17.64 -23.91 16.00
N ALA A 96 16.88 -24.51 15.09
CA ALA A 96 16.92 -25.94 14.84
C ALA A 96 18.31 -26.36 14.32
N PRO A 97 18.85 -27.54 14.74
CA PRO A 97 20.15 -28.01 14.28
C PRO A 97 20.26 -28.21 12.77
N THR A 98 19.14 -28.39 12.07
CA THR A 98 19.09 -28.56 10.60
C THR A 98 18.78 -27.27 9.86
N ALA A 99 18.60 -26.14 10.55
CA ALA A 99 18.48 -24.85 9.91
C ALA A 99 19.84 -24.36 9.39
N ASN A 100 19.85 -23.77 8.20
CA ASN A 100 21.02 -23.15 7.60
C ASN A 100 20.95 -21.64 7.79
N VAL A 101 21.74 -21.11 8.71
CA VAL A 101 21.76 -19.68 9.07
C VAL A 101 23.12 -19.09 8.79
N ASP A 102 23.19 -18.03 7.98
CA ASP A 102 24.44 -17.34 7.70
C ASP A 102 25.02 -16.71 8.99
N PRO A 103 26.35 -16.73 9.19
CA PRO A 103 26.99 -16.17 10.39
C PRO A 103 26.75 -14.68 10.64
N THR A 104 26.36 -13.92 9.61
CA THR A 104 26.09 -12.47 9.71
C THR A 104 24.65 -12.16 10.15
N VAL A 105 23.81 -13.16 10.32
CA VAL A 105 22.41 -13.01 10.76
C VAL A 105 22.35 -12.60 12.25
N TRP A 106 21.42 -11.72 12.57
CA TRP A 106 21.08 -11.46 13.97
C TRP A 106 19.73 -12.08 14.31
N ILE A 107 19.69 -12.83 15.43
CA ILE A 107 18.47 -13.47 15.93
C ILE A 107 18.26 -13.03 17.37
N ALA A 108 17.20 -12.25 17.61
CA ALA A 108 16.87 -11.72 18.91
C ALA A 108 16.25 -12.75 19.84
N ALA A 109 16.29 -12.47 21.14
CA ALA A 109 15.73 -13.32 22.20
C ALA A 109 14.25 -13.69 21.94
N GLY A 110 13.90 -14.94 22.19
CA GLY A 110 12.55 -15.49 22.00
C GLY A 110 12.18 -15.82 20.56
N ALA A 111 13.00 -15.46 19.57
CA ALA A 111 12.78 -15.87 18.17
C ALA A 111 13.03 -17.38 17.99
N ARG A 112 12.31 -18.00 17.06
CA ARG A 112 12.42 -19.41 16.71
C ARG A 112 12.67 -19.60 15.23
N VAL A 113 13.68 -20.39 14.89
CA VAL A 113 13.99 -20.80 13.51
C VAL A 113 13.87 -22.33 13.45
N GLU A 114 12.86 -22.80 12.75
CA GLU A 114 12.54 -24.23 12.67
C GLU A 114 13.43 -24.98 11.67
N ALA A 115 13.27 -26.31 11.63
CA ALA A 115 14.10 -27.21 10.81
C ALA A 115 14.04 -26.84 9.33
N GLU A 116 15.13 -27.13 8.60
CA GLU A 116 15.28 -26.92 7.16
C GLU A 116 15.08 -25.44 6.69
N ALA A 117 14.93 -24.50 7.62
CA ALA A 117 14.88 -23.08 7.28
C ALA A 117 16.27 -22.62 6.77
N THR A 118 16.26 -21.76 5.75
CA THR A 118 17.48 -21.15 5.20
C THR A 118 17.40 -19.64 5.35
N VAL A 119 18.35 -19.05 6.07
CA VAL A 119 18.44 -17.62 6.34
C VAL A 119 19.73 -17.07 5.78
N ALA A 120 19.64 -16.20 4.78
CA ALA A 120 20.78 -15.63 4.08
C ALA A 120 21.48 -14.52 4.87
N ALA A 121 22.59 -14.02 4.34
CA ALA A 121 23.43 -13.01 4.99
C ALA A 121 22.69 -11.71 5.33
N GLY A 122 23.02 -11.11 6.45
CA GLY A 122 22.55 -9.79 6.86
C GLY A 122 21.07 -9.72 7.24
N VAL A 123 20.40 -10.84 7.46
CA VAL A 123 19.01 -10.88 7.91
C VAL A 123 18.91 -10.54 9.39
N ASP A 124 17.95 -9.69 9.75
CA ASP A 124 17.61 -9.35 11.14
C ASP A 124 16.29 -10.02 11.53
N ILE A 125 16.33 -10.94 12.51
CA ILE A 125 15.15 -11.61 13.07
C ILE A 125 14.91 -11.10 14.47
N HIS A 126 13.88 -10.26 14.62
CA HIS A 126 13.55 -9.61 15.89
C HIS A 126 12.84 -10.56 16.86
N ALA A 127 12.68 -10.07 18.11
CA ALA A 127 12.16 -10.83 19.24
C ALA A 127 10.81 -11.51 18.94
N HIS A 128 10.70 -12.79 19.35
CA HIS A 128 9.49 -13.60 19.21
C HIS A 128 9.00 -13.83 17.78
N ALA A 129 9.81 -13.56 16.76
CA ALA A 129 9.50 -13.99 15.38
C ALA A 129 9.59 -15.52 15.28
N VAL A 130 8.70 -16.11 14.46
CA VAL A 130 8.65 -17.57 14.24
C VAL A 130 8.87 -17.86 12.78
N ILE A 131 9.96 -18.54 12.47
CA ILE A 131 10.35 -18.97 11.12
C ILE A 131 10.05 -20.46 11.00
N GLY A 132 9.01 -20.80 10.26
CA GLY A 132 8.54 -22.18 10.10
C GLY A 132 9.47 -23.07 9.29
N ASN A 133 9.17 -24.36 9.30
CA ASN A 133 9.95 -25.39 8.59
C ASN A 133 10.13 -25.05 7.11
N GLY A 134 11.38 -25.21 6.62
CA GLY A 134 11.69 -25.03 5.20
C GLY A 134 11.42 -23.62 4.64
N VAL A 135 11.30 -22.62 5.49
CA VAL A 135 11.22 -21.22 5.07
C VAL A 135 12.55 -20.76 4.50
N THR A 136 12.53 -20.00 3.42
CA THR A 136 13.73 -19.36 2.86
C THR A 136 13.64 -17.86 2.99
N ILE A 137 14.71 -17.20 3.47
CA ILE A 137 14.78 -15.74 3.63
C ILE A 137 16.03 -15.24 2.91
N GLY A 138 15.83 -14.38 1.91
CA GLY A 138 16.87 -13.72 1.14
C GLY A 138 17.64 -12.67 1.94
N PRO A 139 18.81 -12.25 1.44
CA PRO A 139 19.74 -11.40 2.16
C PRO A 139 19.15 -10.04 2.51
N ASP A 140 19.67 -9.46 3.59
CA ASP A 140 19.36 -8.11 4.06
C ASP A 140 17.89 -7.86 4.43
N SER A 141 17.11 -8.90 4.63
CA SER A 141 15.70 -8.80 5.02
C SER A 141 15.53 -8.60 6.53
N VAL A 142 14.46 -7.92 6.94
CA VAL A 142 14.16 -7.59 8.34
C VAL A 142 12.80 -8.14 8.73
N LEU A 143 12.77 -8.99 9.76
CA LEU A 143 11.54 -9.52 10.33
C LEU A 143 11.33 -8.92 11.72
N HIS A 144 10.38 -8.01 11.85
CA HIS A 144 10.07 -7.31 13.10
C HIS A 144 9.44 -8.23 14.15
N PRO A 145 9.30 -7.78 15.43
CA PRO A 145 8.80 -8.64 16.50
C PRO A 145 7.47 -9.30 16.19
N HIS A 146 7.32 -10.56 16.61
CA HIS A 146 6.10 -11.36 16.44
C HIS A 146 5.67 -11.65 14.99
N VAL A 147 6.54 -11.49 14.00
CA VAL A 147 6.29 -11.98 12.65
C VAL A 147 6.25 -13.52 12.65
N VAL A 148 5.25 -14.08 11.96
CA VAL A 148 5.12 -15.54 11.83
C VAL A 148 5.16 -15.93 10.35
N LEU A 149 6.18 -16.67 9.97
CA LEU A 149 6.30 -17.29 8.64
C LEU A 149 5.93 -18.77 8.74
N TYR A 150 4.86 -19.17 8.10
CA TYR A 150 4.43 -20.56 8.04
C TYR A 150 5.35 -21.40 7.14
N PRO A 151 5.38 -22.75 7.33
CA PRO A 151 6.27 -23.63 6.59
C PRO A 151 6.23 -23.45 5.08
N GLY A 152 7.42 -23.46 4.44
CA GLY A 152 7.59 -23.35 2.99
C GLY A 152 7.39 -21.95 2.41
N THR A 153 7.20 -20.91 3.23
CA THR A 153 7.19 -19.51 2.78
C THR A 153 8.55 -19.12 2.21
N ARG A 154 8.54 -18.35 1.12
CA ARG A 154 9.75 -17.87 0.45
C ARG A 154 9.79 -16.35 0.46
N ILE A 155 10.88 -15.81 1.00
CA ILE A 155 11.11 -14.37 1.13
C ILE A 155 12.35 -14.01 0.32
N GLY A 156 12.24 -12.98 -0.50
CA GLY A 156 13.32 -12.41 -1.30
C GLY A 156 14.34 -11.61 -0.48
N ALA A 157 15.15 -10.83 -1.17
CA ALA A 157 16.16 -9.95 -0.58
C ALA A 157 15.57 -8.59 -0.17
N ARG A 158 16.10 -7.97 0.89
CA ARG A 158 15.71 -6.62 1.35
C ARG A 158 14.21 -6.46 1.59
N VAL A 159 13.58 -7.55 2.04
CA VAL A 159 12.17 -7.55 2.42
C VAL A 159 12.05 -7.11 3.87
N GLU A 160 11.15 -6.19 4.15
CA GLU A 160 10.84 -5.76 5.50
C GLU A 160 9.41 -6.15 5.88
N ILE A 161 9.26 -6.93 6.97
CA ILE A 161 7.96 -7.39 7.46
C ILE A 161 7.75 -6.88 8.87
N HIS A 162 6.76 -6.00 9.05
CA HIS A 162 6.48 -5.35 10.31
C HIS A 162 5.72 -6.24 11.30
N ALA A 163 5.75 -5.79 12.57
CA ALA A 163 5.33 -6.57 13.73
C ALA A 163 3.92 -7.17 13.63
N GLY A 164 3.79 -8.42 14.10
CA GLY A 164 2.52 -9.13 14.18
C GLY A 164 1.97 -9.65 12.85
N THR A 165 2.68 -9.47 11.75
CA THR A 165 2.26 -9.97 10.43
C THR A 165 2.45 -11.48 10.32
N VAL A 166 1.45 -12.15 9.72
CA VAL A 166 1.40 -13.60 9.54
C VAL A 166 1.40 -13.93 8.04
N VAL A 167 2.39 -14.71 7.60
CA VAL A 167 2.53 -15.10 6.20
C VAL A 167 2.45 -16.61 6.05
N GLY A 168 1.60 -17.07 5.14
CA GLY A 168 1.53 -18.47 4.73
C GLY A 168 0.57 -19.34 5.52
N ARG A 169 -0.36 -18.75 6.33
CA ARG A 169 -1.44 -19.54 6.92
C ARG A 169 -2.33 -20.14 5.81
N PRO A 170 -2.98 -21.30 6.06
CA PRO A 170 -3.88 -21.89 5.08
C PRO A 170 -5.03 -20.94 4.71
N GLY A 171 -5.24 -20.73 3.41
CA GLY A 171 -6.29 -19.87 2.88
C GLY A 171 -7.70 -20.29 3.32
N PHE A 172 -8.65 -19.34 3.20
CA PHE A 172 -10.06 -19.56 3.54
C PHE A 172 -10.78 -20.26 2.38
N GLY A 173 -10.67 -21.59 2.31
CA GLY A 173 -11.30 -22.42 1.31
C GLY A 173 -12.22 -23.45 1.94
N TYR A 174 -13.53 -23.39 1.62
CA TYR A 174 -14.54 -24.31 2.12
C TYR A 174 -15.53 -24.68 1.03
N HIS A 175 -16.02 -25.92 1.09
CA HIS A 175 -17.11 -26.40 0.25
C HIS A 175 -18.27 -26.86 1.14
N ARG A 176 -19.48 -26.44 0.83
CA ARG A 176 -20.67 -26.85 1.54
C ARG A 176 -21.09 -28.20 1.01
N ASP A 177 -21.06 -29.26 1.83
CA ASP A 177 -21.47 -30.60 1.47
C ASP A 177 -23.00 -30.75 1.42
N GLU A 178 -23.47 -31.92 0.97
CA GLU A 178 -24.90 -32.23 0.84
C GLU A 178 -25.66 -32.12 2.18
N SER A 179 -24.99 -32.33 3.31
CA SER A 179 -25.55 -32.13 4.65
C SER A 179 -25.60 -30.70 5.13
N GLY A 180 -25.09 -29.74 4.32
CA GLY A 180 -25.00 -28.31 4.64
C GLY A 180 -23.79 -27.93 5.47
N ARG A 181 -22.86 -28.85 5.76
CA ARG A 181 -21.63 -28.57 6.56
C ARG A 181 -20.52 -28.03 5.69
N GLN A 182 -19.73 -27.13 6.25
CA GLN A 182 -18.55 -26.57 5.60
C GLN A 182 -17.36 -27.54 5.72
N ARG A 183 -16.94 -28.12 4.61
CA ARG A 183 -15.74 -28.95 4.50
C ARG A 183 -14.57 -28.11 4.05
N ARG A 184 -13.47 -28.18 4.80
CA ARG A 184 -12.25 -27.44 4.48
C ARG A 184 -11.57 -28.00 3.23
N ILE A 185 -11.17 -27.12 2.33
CA ILE A 185 -10.30 -27.43 1.19
C ILE A 185 -8.86 -27.28 1.68
N PRO A 186 -8.02 -28.34 1.68
CA PRO A 186 -6.62 -28.25 2.06
C PRO A 186 -5.87 -27.25 1.19
N GLN A 187 -5.01 -26.45 1.82
CA GLN A 187 -4.17 -25.45 1.15
C GLN A 187 -2.73 -25.93 1.23
N VAL A 188 -2.21 -26.49 0.12
CA VAL A 188 -0.92 -27.20 0.07
C VAL A 188 0.16 -26.40 -0.63
N GLY A 189 -0.17 -25.23 -1.18
CA GLY A 189 0.78 -24.31 -1.79
C GLY A 189 1.57 -23.52 -0.76
N TRP A 190 2.19 -22.44 -1.21
CA TRP A 190 3.05 -21.57 -0.38
C TRP A 190 2.80 -20.09 -0.68
N VAL A 191 3.51 -19.21 0.04
CA VAL A 191 3.61 -17.77 -0.27
C VAL A 191 5.01 -17.48 -0.80
N GLU A 192 5.09 -16.62 -1.79
CA GLU A 192 6.31 -16.14 -2.41
C GLU A 192 6.30 -14.61 -2.41
N ILE A 193 7.27 -14.01 -1.69
CA ILE A 193 7.47 -12.57 -1.58
C ILE A 193 8.79 -12.26 -2.23
N GLU A 194 8.78 -11.45 -3.29
CA GLU A 194 9.96 -11.09 -4.03
C GLU A 194 10.76 -9.96 -3.34
N ASP A 195 11.86 -9.52 -3.95
CA ASP A 195 12.79 -8.54 -3.42
C ASP A 195 12.14 -7.17 -3.17
N ASP A 196 12.69 -6.39 -2.24
CA ASP A 196 12.35 -4.99 -1.98
C ASP A 196 10.88 -4.76 -1.57
N VAL A 197 10.17 -5.80 -1.13
CA VAL A 197 8.79 -5.71 -0.63
C VAL A 197 8.79 -5.24 0.82
N GLU A 198 7.85 -4.37 1.15
CA GLU A 198 7.58 -3.96 2.54
C GLU A 198 6.13 -4.30 2.92
N ILE A 199 5.94 -4.88 4.12
CA ILE A 199 4.63 -5.31 4.62
C ILE A 199 4.41 -4.74 6.01
N GLY A 200 3.37 -3.95 6.16
CA GLY A 200 2.96 -3.28 7.38
C GLY A 200 2.58 -4.23 8.53
N THR A 201 2.18 -3.65 9.65
CA THR A 201 1.84 -4.40 10.86
C THR A 201 0.53 -5.16 10.74
N HIS A 202 0.44 -6.33 11.39
CA HIS A 202 -0.79 -7.13 11.49
C HIS A 202 -1.45 -7.46 10.14
N CYS A 203 -0.68 -7.64 9.10
CA CYS A 203 -1.15 -8.16 7.83
C CYS A 203 -1.31 -9.69 7.89
N ALA A 204 -2.22 -10.23 7.08
CA ALA A 204 -2.41 -11.67 6.92
C ALA A 204 -2.34 -12.05 5.44
N ILE A 205 -1.41 -12.93 5.10
CA ILE A 205 -1.19 -13.38 3.72
C ILE A 205 -1.35 -14.90 3.66
N ASP A 206 -2.39 -15.33 2.97
CA ASP A 206 -2.76 -16.75 2.88
C ASP A 206 -1.93 -17.49 1.84
N ARG A 207 -1.56 -18.75 2.14
CA ARG A 207 -0.97 -19.64 1.13
C ARG A 207 -1.99 -20.08 0.10
N ALA A 208 -1.51 -20.38 -1.07
CA ALA A 208 -2.31 -20.88 -2.16
C ALA A 208 -2.88 -22.30 -1.89
N THR A 209 -3.97 -22.65 -2.56
CA THR A 209 -4.45 -24.03 -2.65
C THR A 209 -3.41 -24.91 -3.34
N PHE A 210 -2.93 -24.47 -4.50
CA PHE A 210 -1.84 -25.05 -5.26
C PHE A 210 -0.95 -23.93 -5.78
N GLY A 211 0.37 -24.18 -5.93
CA GLY A 211 1.33 -23.17 -6.37
C GLY A 211 1.57 -22.10 -5.32
N ALA A 212 1.61 -20.83 -5.70
CA ALA A 212 1.96 -19.74 -4.80
C ALA A 212 0.93 -18.61 -4.81
N THR A 213 0.72 -18.00 -3.64
CA THR A 213 0.28 -16.59 -3.53
C THR A 213 1.52 -15.74 -3.67
N ARG A 214 1.52 -14.76 -4.58
CA ARG A 214 2.70 -13.98 -4.94
C ARG A 214 2.55 -12.50 -4.62
N ILE A 215 3.63 -11.93 -4.08
CA ILE A 215 3.81 -10.49 -3.93
C ILE A 215 5.11 -10.15 -4.64
N ARG A 216 4.99 -9.40 -5.74
CA ARG A 216 6.12 -9.14 -6.61
C ARG A 216 6.95 -7.95 -6.12
N ARG A 217 8.14 -7.85 -6.67
CA ARG A 217 9.19 -6.93 -6.27
C ARG A 217 8.70 -5.48 -6.11
N GLY A 218 9.24 -4.80 -5.10
CA GLY A 218 9.03 -3.38 -4.85
C GLY A 218 7.66 -3.01 -4.26
N THR A 219 6.72 -3.96 -4.19
CA THR A 219 5.36 -3.72 -3.66
C THR A 219 5.40 -3.30 -2.20
N LYS A 220 4.61 -2.27 -1.87
CA LYS A 220 4.44 -1.72 -0.52
C LYS A 220 3.04 -1.97 -0.01
N ILE A 221 2.95 -2.62 1.14
CA ILE A 221 1.69 -3.02 1.78
C ILE A 221 1.63 -2.37 3.15
N ASP A 222 0.62 -1.57 3.38
CA ASP A 222 0.38 -0.87 4.65
C ASP A 222 -0.29 -1.81 5.67
N ASN A 223 -0.64 -1.30 6.82
CA ASN A 223 -1.10 -2.06 7.97
C ASN A 223 -2.47 -2.72 7.78
N LEU A 224 -2.71 -3.85 8.46
CA LEU A 224 -4.01 -4.52 8.54
C LEU A 224 -4.55 -5.01 7.18
N VAL A 225 -3.69 -5.32 6.23
CA VAL A 225 -4.08 -5.82 4.90
C VAL A 225 -4.28 -7.33 4.94
N GLN A 226 -5.38 -7.81 4.34
CA GLN A 226 -5.62 -9.23 4.08
C GLN A 226 -5.37 -9.56 2.61
N ILE A 227 -4.53 -10.55 2.34
CA ILE A 227 -4.31 -11.10 1.00
C ILE A 227 -4.75 -12.57 0.97
N GLY A 228 -5.79 -12.84 0.19
CA GLY A 228 -6.36 -14.18 0.02
C GLY A 228 -5.48 -15.12 -0.82
N HIS A 229 -5.76 -16.40 -0.69
CA HIS A 229 -5.01 -17.47 -1.35
C HIS A 229 -4.97 -17.34 -2.88
N ASN A 230 -3.90 -17.77 -3.50
CA ASN A 230 -3.72 -17.75 -4.97
C ASN A 230 -3.74 -16.35 -5.60
N SER A 231 -3.65 -15.27 -4.83
CA SER A 231 -3.54 -13.91 -5.38
C SER A 231 -2.13 -13.65 -5.89
N ASP A 232 -2.04 -12.84 -6.95
CA ASP A 232 -0.79 -12.42 -7.60
C ASP A 232 -0.77 -10.88 -7.69
N LEU A 233 0.04 -10.24 -6.85
CA LEU A 233 0.24 -8.80 -6.84
C LEU A 233 1.46 -8.45 -7.68
N GLY A 234 1.28 -7.61 -8.69
CA GLY A 234 2.32 -7.14 -9.60
C GLY A 234 3.42 -6.33 -8.91
N GLU A 235 4.44 -5.98 -9.68
CA GLU A 235 5.58 -5.17 -9.21
C GLU A 235 5.14 -3.74 -8.84
N ASP A 236 5.82 -3.14 -7.85
CA ASP A 236 5.67 -1.73 -7.44
C ASP A 236 4.21 -1.32 -7.13
N CYS A 237 3.39 -2.24 -6.67
CA CYS A 237 2.05 -1.93 -6.20
C CYS A 237 2.09 -1.21 -4.84
N CYS A 238 1.08 -0.39 -4.59
CA CYS A 238 0.87 0.27 -3.31
C CYS A 238 -0.51 -0.13 -2.76
N ILE A 239 -0.52 -0.90 -1.67
CA ILE A 239 -1.72 -1.43 -1.02
C ILE A 239 -1.86 -0.74 0.33
N VAL A 240 -2.78 0.21 0.43
CA VAL A 240 -2.95 1.06 1.63
C VAL A 240 -3.72 0.31 2.71
N ALA A 241 -3.71 0.84 3.93
CA ALA A 241 -4.22 0.18 5.12
C ALA A 241 -5.65 -0.37 4.99
N GLN A 242 -5.88 -1.53 5.62
CA GLN A 242 -7.17 -2.21 5.71
C GLN A 242 -7.77 -2.66 4.35
N VAL A 243 -6.96 -2.77 3.31
CA VAL A 243 -7.40 -3.37 2.06
C VAL A 243 -7.62 -4.86 2.27
N GLY A 244 -8.76 -5.37 1.76
CA GLY A 244 -9.08 -6.78 1.74
C GLY A 244 -9.07 -7.33 0.31
N ILE A 245 -8.15 -8.25 0.03
CA ILE A 245 -8.03 -8.93 -1.27
C ILE A 245 -8.49 -10.36 -1.09
N SER A 246 -9.56 -10.75 -1.79
CA SER A 246 -10.07 -12.12 -1.79
C SER A 246 -9.15 -13.10 -2.51
N GLY A 247 -9.54 -14.38 -2.59
CA GLY A 247 -8.72 -15.38 -3.28
C GLY A 247 -8.68 -15.21 -4.79
N SER A 248 -7.59 -15.69 -5.41
CA SER A 248 -7.43 -15.77 -6.87
C SER A 248 -7.51 -14.42 -7.59
N VAL A 249 -7.12 -13.34 -6.95
CA VAL A 249 -7.08 -11.99 -7.52
C VAL A 249 -5.76 -11.76 -8.23
N ALA A 250 -5.81 -11.15 -9.43
CA ALA A 250 -4.63 -10.69 -10.15
C ALA A 250 -4.59 -9.16 -10.17
N ILE A 251 -3.51 -8.57 -9.67
CA ILE A 251 -3.29 -7.12 -9.66
C ILE A 251 -2.06 -6.80 -10.51
N GLY A 252 -2.26 -6.02 -11.57
CA GLY A 252 -1.19 -5.58 -12.46
C GLY A 252 -0.21 -4.60 -11.78
N ALA A 253 0.99 -4.52 -12.30
CA ALA A 253 2.08 -3.71 -11.75
C ALA A 253 1.69 -2.22 -11.57
N ARG A 254 2.31 -1.54 -10.59
CA ARG A 254 2.14 -0.11 -10.27
C ARG A 254 0.71 0.30 -9.93
N SER A 255 -0.12 -0.66 -9.54
CA SER A 255 -1.49 -0.39 -9.09
C SER A 255 -1.51 0.19 -7.68
N LEU A 256 -2.48 1.09 -7.42
CA LEU A 256 -2.72 1.70 -6.12
C LEU A 256 -4.12 1.35 -5.62
N LEU A 257 -4.21 0.63 -4.52
CA LEU A 257 -5.45 0.40 -3.80
C LEU A 257 -5.46 1.26 -2.54
N SER A 258 -6.31 2.27 -2.51
CA SER A 258 -6.43 3.17 -1.36
C SER A 258 -7.10 2.48 -0.17
N GLY A 259 -7.06 3.12 1.00
CA GLY A 259 -7.51 2.52 2.26
C GLY A 259 -8.91 1.93 2.22
N GLN A 260 -9.08 0.76 2.84
CA GLN A 260 -10.35 0.04 2.98
C GLN A 260 -10.99 -0.41 1.64
N VAL A 261 -10.22 -0.54 0.58
CA VAL A 261 -10.71 -1.15 -0.66
C VAL A 261 -10.96 -2.64 -0.43
N GLY A 262 -12.12 -3.12 -0.89
CA GLY A 262 -12.45 -4.54 -0.93
C GLY A 262 -12.36 -5.07 -2.36
N VAL A 263 -11.63 -6.17 -2.57
CA VAL A 263 -11.48 -6.82 -3.89
C VAL A 263 -12.13 -8.19 -3.84
N ALA A 264 -13.14 -8.38 -4.68
CA ALA A 264 -13.85 -9.65 -4.79
C ALA A 264 -12.95 -10.75 -5.39
N ASP A 265 -13.30 -11.99 -5.13
CA ASP A 265 -12.60 -13.16 -5.65
C ASP A 265 -12.55 -13.16 -7.19
N HIS A 266 -11.45 -13.68 -7.73
CA HIS A 266 -11.20 -13.75 -9.18
C HIS A 266 -11.20 -12.38 -9.90
N ALA A 267 -11.13 -11.27 -9.20
CA ALA A 267 -11.00 -9.96 -9.83
C ALA A 267 -9.63 -9.81 -10.51
N VAL A 268 -9.61 -9.07 -11.62
CA VAL A 268 -8.41 -8.76 -12.38
C VAL A 268 -8.29 -7.24 -12.50
N LEU A 269 -7.15 -6.70 -12.13
CA LEU A 269 -6.81 -5.30 -12.29
C LEU A 269 -5.61 -5.20 -13.26
N ASP A 270 -5.78 -4.46 -14.34
CA ASP A 270 -4.68 -4.19 -15.25
C ASP A 270 -3.60 -3.31 -14.60
N PRO A 271 -2.37 -3.26 -15.13
CA PRO A 271 -1.34 -2.36 -14.63
C PRO A 271 -1.81 -0.90 -14.55
N ASP A 272 -1.22 -0.13 -13.63
CA ASP A 272 -1.52 1.29 -13.41
C ASP A 272 -2.98 1.59 -12.99
N THR A 273 -3.70 0.60 -12.46
CA THR A 273 -5.05 0.78 -11.91
C THR A 273 -4.98 1.49 -10.55
N ARG A 274 -5.79 2.53 -10.37
CA ARG A 274 -5.92 3.30 -9.14
C ARG A 274 -7.32 3.19 -8.58
N VAL A 275 -7.47 2.61 -7.40
CA VAL A 275 -8.77 2.43 -6.75
C VAL A 275 -8.88 3.36 -5.55
N GLY A 276 -9.86 4.24 -5.57
CA GLY A 276 -10.14 5.20 -4.49
C GLY A 276 -10.61 4.49 -3.21
N ALA A 277 -10.43 5.17 -2.06
CA ALA A 277 -10.74 4.60 -0.74
C ALA A 277 -12.19 4.10 -0.62
N GLN A 278 -12.37 3.04 0.16
CA GLN A 278 -13.66 2.40 0.44
C GLN A 278 -14.43 1.90 -0.80
N SER A 279 -13.72 1.68 -1.91
CA SER A 279 -14.34 1.14 -3.11
C SER A 279 -14.42 -0.38 -3.09
N GLY A 280 -15.42 -0.94 -3.79
CA GLY A 280 -15.59 -2.37 -4.00
C GLY A 280 -15.24 -2.76 -5.44
N VAL A 281 -14.21 -3.56 -5.60
CA VAL A 281 -13.75 -4.07 -6.90
C VAL A 281 -14.40 -5.40 -7.22
N VAL A 282 -15.04 -5.50 -8.38
CA VAL A 282 -15.66 -6.73 -8.89
C VAL A 282 -15.31 -6.90 -10.37
N GLY A 283 -14.92 -8.10 -10.77
CA GLY A 283 -14.61 -8.44 -12.15
C GLY A 283 -13.30 -7.85 -12.65
N HIS A 284 -13.28 -7.26 -13.84
CA HIS A 284 -12.07 -6.75 -14.48
C HIS A 284 -12.05 -5.23 -14.53
N LEU A 285 -10.99 -4.62 -14.00
CA LEU A 285 -10.70 -3.20 -14.07
C LEU A 285 -9.51 -2.96 -15.00
N THR A 286 -9.73 -2.17 -16.04
CA THR A 286 -8.63 -1.67 -16.88
C THR A 286 -7.85 -0.56 -16.19
N GLY A 287 -6.64 -0.24 -16.66
CA GLY A 287 -5.84 0.86 -16.11
C GLY A 287 -6.62 2.18 -15.99
N GLY A 288 -6.25 3.00 -15.01
CA GLY A 288 -6.91 4.28 -14.73
C GLY A 288 -7.56 4.37 -13.36
N GLU A 289 -8.36 5.41 -13.13
CA GLU A 289 -8.96 5.71 -11.82
C GLU A 289 -10.37 5.15 -11.68
N TRP A 290 -10.62 4.45 -10.58
CA TRP A 290 -11.89 3.80 -10.23
C TRP A 290 -12.30 4.18 -8.82
N ILE A 291 -13.59 4.52 -8.60
CA ILE A 291 -14.13 4.81 -7.26
C ILE A 291 -15.55 4.28 -7.13
N GLY A 292 -15.93 3.93 -5.90
CA GLY A 292 -17.30 3.56 -5.53
C GLY A 292 -17.52 2.07 -5.32
N TYR A 293 -18.79 1.74 -5.05
CA TYR A 293 -19.22 0.35 -4.84
C TYR A 293 -20.46 0.05 -5.71
N PRO A 294 -20.35 -0.76 -6.76
CA PRO A 294 -19.08 -1.24 -7.33
C PRO A 294 -18.20 -0.10 -7.85
N ALA A 295 -16.91 -0.34 -7.97
CA ALA A 295 -15.97 0.66 -8.48
C ALA A 295 -16.29 1.00 -9.95
N LEU A 296 -16.41 2.28 -10.21
CA LEU A 296 -16.68 2.85 -11.54
C LEU A 296 -15.51 3.73 -11.96
N PRO A 297 -15.29 3.96 -13.27
CA PRO A 297 -14.34 4.97 -13.73
C PRO A 297 -14.57 6.29 -12.99
N ALA A 298 -13.51 6.89 -12.44
CA ALA A 298 -13.62 8.04 -11.54
C ALA A 298 -14.42 9.23 -12.11
N PRO A 299 -14.29 9.62 -13.39
CA PRO A 299 -15.12 10.69 -13.95
C PRO A 299 -16.63 10.38 -13.94
N ARG A 300 -16.99 9.10 -14.14
CA ARG A 300 -18.38 8.65 -14.07
C ARG A 300 -18.90 8.64 -12.65
N ALA A 301 -18.11 8.10 -11.71
CA ALA A 301 -18.48 8.05 -10.30
C ALA A 301 -18.70 9.43 -9.70
N ARG A 302 -17.79 10.39 -9.97
CA ARG A 302 -17.94 11.78 -9.50
C ARG A 302 -19.24 12.43 -9.98
N ARG A 303 -19.63 12.17 -11.24
CA ARG A 303 -20.92 12.64 -11.78
C ARG A 303 -22.11 12.00 -11.05
N VAL A 304 -22.09 10.69 -10.88
CA VAL A 304 -23.17 9.95 -10.19
C VAL A 304 -23.31 10.45 -8.75
N TYR A 305 -22.22 10.51 -8.00
CA TYR A 305 -22.26 10.97 -6.60
C TYR A 305 -22.70 12.43 -6.45
N GLY A 306 -22.29 13.31 -7.36
CA GLY A 306 -22.76 14.69 -7.39
C GLY A 306 -24.27 14.82 -7.63
N LEU A 307 -24.91 13.82 -8.23
CA LEU A 307 -26.35 13.81 -8.48
C LEU A 307 -27.15 13.16 -7.33
N LEU A 308 -26.53 12.33 -6.49
CA LEU A 308 -27.24 11.60 -5.43
C LEU A 308 -28.05 12.52 -4.51
N ALA A 309 -27.47 13.65 -4.09
CA ALA A 309 -28.15 14.63 -3.23
C ALA A 309 -29.37 15.29 -3.92
N ARG A 310 -29.41 15.32 -5.25
CA ARG A 310 -30.47 15.92 -6.04
C ARG A 310 -31.55 14.94 -6.48
N LEU A 311 -31.37 13.64 -6.24
CA LEU A 311 -32.34 12.62 -6.64
C LEU A 311 -33.77 12.88 -6.14
N PRO A 312 -34.01 13.28 -4.86
CA PRO A 312 -35.37 13.57 -4.37
C PRO A 312 -36.04 14.72 -5.15
N GLU A 313 -35.27 15.72 -5.55
CA GLU A 313 -35.75 16.87 -6.35
C GLU A 313 -36.08 16.45 -7.78
N LEU A 314 -35.17 15.72 -8.43
CA LEU A 314 -35.37 15.19 -9.77
C LEU A 314 -36.61 14.28 -9.85
N PHE A 315 -36.85 13.44 -8.84
CA PHE A 315 -38.05 12.62 -8.79
C PHE A 315 -39.35 13.42 -8.61
N ARG A 316 -39.31 14.57 -7.90
CA ARG A 316 -40.44 15.48 -7.79
C ARG A 316 -40.72 16.15 -9.13
N GLU A 317 -39.69 16.69 -9.80
CA GLU A 317 -39.80 17.31 -11.12
C GLU A 317 -40.36 16.32 -12.16
N LEU A 318 -39.84 15.09 -12.15
CA LEU A 318 -40.30 14.03 -13.06
C LEU A 318 -41.80 13.71 -12.86
N ARG A 319 -42.25 13.65 -11.60
CA ARG A 319 -43.68 13.44 -11.30
C ARG A 319 -44.54 14.58 -11.80
N GLN A 320 -44.11 15.85 -11.59
CA GLN A 320 -44.81 17.02 -12.10
C GLN A 320 -44.87 17.04 -13.63
N LEU A 321 -43.78 16.70 -14.32
CA LEU A 321 -43.75 16.61 -15.75
C LEU A 321 -44.68 15.53 -16.30
N ARG A 322 -44.73 14.35 -15.66
CA ARG A 322 -45.68 13.26 -16.00
C ARG A 322 -47.10 13.69 -15.83
N ALA A 323 -47.46 14.40 -14.77
CA ALA A 323 -48.82 14.92 -14.53
C ALA A 323 -49.22 15.96 -15.56
N ARG A 324 -48.32 16.88 -15.95
CA ARG A 324 -48.54 17.85 -17.03
C ARG A 324 -48.73 17.19 -18.38
N LEU A 325 -47.96 16.16 -18.68
CA LEU A 325 -48.08 15.41 -19.93
C LEU A 325 -49.44 14.68 -20.03
N ALA A 326 -49.87 14.04 -18.95
CA ALA A 326 -51.18 13.40 -18.86
C ALA A 326 -52.32 14.39 -19.09
N ALA A 327 -52.29 15.55 -18.46
CA ALA A 327 -53.29 16.62 -18.67
C ALA A 327 -53.33 17.12 -20.11
N LEU A 328 -52.18 17.17 -20.80
CA LEU A 328 -52.14 17.59 -22.22
C LEU A 328 -52.66 16.50 -23.19
N THR A 329 -52.56 15.22 -22.82
CA THR A 329 -53.09 14.10 -23.62
C THR A 329 -54.61 14.00 -23.46
N ASP A 330 -55.12 14.15 -22.21
CA ASP A 330 -56.58 14.17 -21.99
C ASP A 330 -57.29 15.33 -22.70
N ASP A 331 -56.65 16.51 -22.76
CA ASP A 331 -57.19 17.71 -23.48
C ASP A 331 -57.18 17.54 -25.02
N ARG A 332 -56.40 16.59 -25.57
CA ARG A 332 -56.41 16.23 -26.97
C ARG A 332 -57.57 15.28 -27.33
N ASP A 333 -57.80 14.28 -26.50
CA ASP A 333 -58.86 13.29 -26.72
C ASP A 333 -60.28 13.98 -26.62
N ASP A 334 -60.45 15.01 -25.75
CA ASP A 334 -61.67 15.77 -25.65
C ASP A 334 -61.92 16.73 -26.88
N ARG A 335 -60.86 17.15 -27.58
CA ARG A 335 -61.01 18.00 -28.76
C ARG A 335 -61.29 17.21 -30.04
N ASP A 336 -60.92 15.95 -30.06
CA ASP A 336 -61.10 15.06 -31.23
C ASP A 336 -62.38 14.19 -31.10
N ALA A 337 -63.16 14.34 -30.02
CA ALA A 337 -64.43 13.64 -29.85
C ALA A 337 -65.46 14.20 -30.92
N PRO A 338 -66.07 13.36 -31.75
CA PRO A 338 -67.00 13.79 -32.77
C PRO A 338 -68.26 14.39 -32.09
N LYS A 339 -68.52 15.69 -32.33
CA LYS A 339 -69.77 16.37 -31.96
C LYS A 339 -70.91 15.59 -32.56
N ALA A 340 -71.61 14.80 -31.70
CA ALA A 340 -72.85 14.15 -32.12
C ALA A 340 -73.87 15.21 -32.58
N ARG A 341 -74.35 15.05 -33.78
CA ARG A 341 -75.44 15.81 -34.36
C ARG A 341 -76.79 15.26 -33.87
#